data_9da666a526dbeaf79d00bb8c6d371ef8
#
_entry.id   9da666a526dbeaf79d00bb8c6d371ef8
#
_cell.length_a   1.000
_cell.length_b   1.000
_cell.length_c   1.000
_cell.angle_alpha   90.00
_cell.angle_beta   90.00
_cell.angle_gamma   90.00
#
_symmetry.space_group_name_H-M   'P 1'
#
loop_
_entity.id
_entity.type
_entity.pdbx_description
1 polymer ?
#
loop_
_entity_poly.entity_id
_entity_poly.type
_entity_poly.pdbx_seq_one_letter_code
_entity_poly.pdbx_strand_id
1 'polypeptide(L)'
;PEGALARVNAEMGLALSAGEIAYLAGVFARLGRDPTDVEVMMFAQANSEHCRHKIFNADWRIDGEAMPRSPFAMIRNTRDRSPDGVLSAYSDNAAVIEGPRGARFFAVPGDGEYGWQEEPVDILLKVETHNHPTAISPFPGAATGSGGEIRDEGATGRGAKPKAGLVGFTVSNLRIPGFVQPWEADHGKPVRIASALDIMLEGPIGAAAFNNEFGRPGILGYFRTFEQRVAGDGAGVVRGYH
;
A
#
# COMPACT_ATOMS: atom_id res chain seq x y z
N PRO A 1 21.66 -18.43 19.59
CA PRO A 1 21.42 -17.81 18.29
C PRO A 1 20.01 -17.26 18.17
N GLU A 2 18.93 -18.06 18.40
CA GLU A 2 17.52 -17.61 18.24
C GLU A 2 17.16 -16.45 19.15
N GLY A 3 17.55 -16.45 20.43
CA GLY A 3 17.26 -15.36 21.34
C GLY A 3 17.93 -14.03 20.96
N ALA A 4 19.09 -14.06 20.30
CA ALA A 4 19.72 -12.87 19.77
C ALA A 4 18.97 -12.33 18.54
N LEU A 5 18.55 -13.21 17.63
CA LEU A 5 17.74 -12.86 16.47
C LEU A 5 16.36 -12.32 16.89
N ALA A 6 15.74 -12.90 17.92
CA ALA A 6 14.48 -12.39 18.45
C ALA A 6 14.59 -10.97 19.02
N ARG A 7 15.70 -10.65 19.70
CA ARG A 7 15.97 -9.27 20.15
C ARG A 7 16.14 -8.32 18.98
N VAL A 8 16.98 -8.68 18.00
CA VAL A 8 17.21 -7.85 16.80
C VAL A 8 15.88 -7.65 16.05
N ASN A 9 15.06 -8.70 15.91
CA ASN A 9 13.73 -8.61 15.33
C ASN A 9 12.84 -7.56 16.02
N ALA A 10 12.85 -7.55 17.35
CA ALA A 10 12.08 -6.58 18.13
C ALA A 10 12.66 -5.16 18.04
N GLU A 11 13.97 -5.01 18.20
CA GLU A 11 14.67 -3.72 18.19
C GLU A 11 14.59 -3.01 16.82
N MET A 12 14.72 -3.78 15.74
CA MET A 12 14.66 -3.26 14.38
C MET A 12 13.25 -3.26 13.76
N GLY A 13 12.26 -3.84 14.44
CA GLY A 13 10.88 -3.91 13.96
C GLY A 13 10.72 -4.73 12.68
N LEU A 14 11.39 -5.87 12.57
CA LEU A 14 11.47 -6.66 11.34
C LEU A 14 10.26 -7.55 11.07
N ALA A 15 9.40 -7.76 12.05
CA ALA A 15 8.19 -8.58 11.97
C ALA A 15 8.44 -10.03 11.48
N LEU A 16 9.60 -10.61 11.86
CA LEU A 16 9.89 -12.01 11.61
C LEU A 16 9.06 -12.91 12.53
N SER A 17 8.51 -13.98 11.98
CA SER A 17 7.84 -15.03 12.74
C SER A 17 8.85 -15.91 13.49
N ALA A 18 8.39 -16.65 14.49
CA ALA A 18 9.23 -17.60 15.20
C ALA A 18 9.87 -18.65 14.26
N GLY A 19 9.12 -19.12 13.25
CA GLY A 19 9.65 -20.05 12.25
C GLY A 19 10.74 -19.45 11.37
N GLU A 20 10.61 -18.18 11.00
CA GLU A 20 11.64 -17.45 10.25
C GLU A 20 12.91 -17.21 11.07
N ILE A 21 12.77 -16.92 12.36
CA ILE A 21 13.89 -16.80 13.30
C ILE A 21 14.62 -18.14 13.44
N ALA A 22 13.91 -19.25 13.64
CA ALA A 22 14.49 -20.59 13.73
C ALA A 22 15.18 -20.99 12.42
N TYR A 23 14.59 -20.67 11.28
CA TYR A 23 15.18 -20.91 9.96
C TYR A 23 16.52 -20.16 9.80
N LEU A 24 16.55 -18.87 10.09
CA LEU A 24 17.78 -18.07 10.04
C LEU A 24 18.85 -18.62 10.98
N ALA A 25 18.51 -18.92 12.24
CA ALA A 25 19.43 -19.52 13.19
C ALA A 25 20.06 -20.81 12.67
N GLY A 26 19.24 -21.68 12.06
CA GLY A 26 19.71 -22.92 11.44
C GLY A 26 20.60 -22.70 10.22
N VAL A 27 20.30 -21.71 9.38
CA VAL A 27 21.14 -21.36 8.21
C VAL A 27 22.52 -20.88 8.66
N PHE A 28 22.59 -19.91 9.56
CA PHE A 28 23.86 -19.32 9.99
C PHE A 28 24.68 -20.27 10.87
N ALA A 29 24.03 -21.16 11.62
CA ALA A 29 24.73 -22.25 12.30
C ALA A 29 25.48 -23.16 11.31
N ARG A 30 24.85 -23.51 10.17
CA ARG A 30 25.52 -24.31 9.12
C ARG A 30 26.64 -23.56 8.41
N LEU A 31 26.53 -22.23 8.31
CA LEU A 31 27.58 -21.39 7.75
C LEU A 31 28.74 -21.14 8.72
N GLY A 32 28.59 -21.52 9.99
CA GLY A 32 29.62 -21.36 11.03
C GLY A 32 29.90 -19.92 11.42
N ARG A 33 28.95 -19.01 11.21
CA ARG A 33 29.06 -17.58 11.57
C ARG A 33 27.71 -16.98 11.93
N ASP A 34 27.72 -15.84 12.57
CA ASP A 34 26.53 -15.06 12.80
C ASP A 34 26.11 -14.24 11.54
N PRO A 35 24.81 -13.94 11.38
CA PRO A 35 24.37 -13.01 10.35
C PRO A 35 24.82 -11.58 10.65
N THR A 36 25.02 -10.80 9.60
CA THR A 36 25.15 -9.34 9.72
C THR A 36 23.76 -8.71 9.85
N ASP A 37 23.68 -7.49 10.33
CA ASP A 37 22.46 -6.69 10.38
C ASP A 37 21.83 -6.52 8.98
N VAL A 38 22.64 -6.31 7.96
CA VAL A 38 22.22 -6.22 6.56
C VAL A 38 21.57 -7.51 6.09
N GLU A 39 22.15 -8.68 6.37
CA GLU A 39 21.57 -9.98 5.98
C GLU A 39 20.24 -10.24 6.66
N VAL A 40 20.10 -9.92 7.94
CA VAL A 40 18.84 -10.02 8.66
C VAL A 40 17.80 -9.07 8.09
N MET A 41 18.16 -7.83 7.80
CA MET A 41 17.28 -6.83 7.18
C MET A 41 16.83 -7.27 5.78
N MET A 42 17.74 -7.73 4.94
CA MET A 42 17.42 -8.22 3.59
C MET A 42 16.46 -9.40 3.63
N PHE A 43 16.70 -10.35 4.53
CA PHE A 43 15.80 -11.49 4.71
C PHE A 43 14.41 -11.04 5.15
N ALA A 44 14.34 -10.13 6.13
CA ALA A 44 13.08 -9.58 6.62
C ALA A 44 12.31 -8.85 5.51
N GLN A 45 12.98 -8.04 4.72
CA GLN A 45 12.34 -7.32 3.60
C GLN A 45 11.85 -8.29 2.52
N ALA A 46 12.69 -9.25 2.11
CA ALA A 46 12.29 -10.24 1.10
C ALA A 46 11.13 -11.14 1.55
N ASN A 47 10.97 -11.35 2.86
CA ASN A 47 9.88 -12.13 3.45
C ASN A 47 8.76 -11.27 4.07
N SER A 48 8.77 -9.96 3.84
CA SER A 48 7.73 -9.06 4.35
C SER A 48 6.37 -9.34 3.70
N GLU A 49 5.30 -8.87 4.33
CA GLU A 49 3.97 -8.91 3.74
C GLU A 49 3.94 -8.15 2.40
N HIS A 50 4.67 -7.04 2.29
CA HIS A 50 4.81 -6.27 1.06
C HIS A 50 5.33 -7.11 -0.12
N CYS A 51 6.36 -7.92 0.09
CA CYS A 51 6.98 -8.71 -0.99
C CYS A 51 6.30 -10.07 -1.20
N ARG A 52 5.87 -10.73 -0.14
CA ARG A 52 5.37 -12.12 -0.20
C ARG A 52 3.88 -12.27 0.04
N HIS A 53 3.23 -11.27 0.60
CA HIS A 53 1.81 -11.36 0.99
C HIS A 53 1.49 -12.62 1.81
N LYS A 54 2.38 -12.98 2.73
CA LYS A 54 2.30 -14.25 3.46
C LYS A 54 1.03 -14.38 4.31
N ILE A 55 0.48 -13.26 4.80
CA ILE A 55 -0.79 -13.23 5.53
C ILE A 55 -1.97 -13.32 4.55
N PHE A 56 -2.00 -12.49 3.51
CA PHE A 56 -3.09 -12.47 2.53
C PHE A 56 -3.18 -13.75 1.67
N ASN A 57 -2.07 -14.47 1.50
CA ASN A 57 -2.04 -15.77 0.81
C ASN A 57 -2.17 -16.97 1.75
N ALA A 58 -2.17 -16.77 3.08
CA ALA A 58 -2.22 -17.87 4.04
C ALA A 58 -3.58 -18.57 4.04
N ASP A 59 -3.57 -19.82 4.48
CA ASP A 59 -4.78 -20.54 4.88
C ASP A 59 -5.23 -20.02 6.25
N TRP A 60 -6.46 -19.59 6.33
CA TRP A 60 -7.02 -19.01 7.54
C TRP A 60 -7.92 -19.97 8.28
N ARG A 61 -7.83 -19.92 9.61
CA ARG A 61 -8.80 -20.55 10.52
C ARG A 61 -9.45 -19.45 11.37
N ILE A 62 -10.77 -19.43 11.39
CA ILE A 62 -11.56 -18.49 12.20
C ILE A 62 -12.42 -19.34 13.14
N ASP A 63 -12.29 -19.11 14.43
CA ASP A 63 -12.99 -19.88 15.50
C ASP A 63 -12.85 -21.41 15.36
N GLY A 64 -11.66 -21.83 14.90
CA GLY A 64 -11.32 -23.26 14.70
C GLY A 64 -11.75 -23.85 13.35
N GLU A 65 -12.55 -23.13 12.56
CA GLU A 65 -12.97 -23.56 11.23
C GLU A 65 -12.01 -23.08 10.14
N ALA A 66 -11.62 -23.98 9.24
CA ALA A 66 -10.79 -23.64 8.10
C ALA A 66 -11.60 -22.84 7.08
N MET A 67 -11.11 -21.68 6.70
CA MET A 67 -11.73 -20.86 5.66
C MET A 67 -11.46 -21.46 4.27
N PRO A 68 -12.46 -21.49 3.37
CA PRO A 68 -12.31 -22.13 2.06
C PRO A 68 -11.42 -21.36 1.09
N ARG A 69 -11.06 -20.12 1.42
CA ARG A 69 -10.26 -19.23 0.58
C ARG A 69 -9.36 -18.34 1.41
N SER A 70 -8.17 -18.06 0.89
CA SER A 70 -7.32 -16.99 1.40
C SER A 70 -7.94 -15.61 1.12
N PRO A 71 -7.55 -14.55 1.84
CA PRO A 71 -7.98 -13.18 1.53
C PRO A 71 -7.77 -12.78 0.07
N PHE A 72 -6.64 -13.11 -0.55
CA PHE A 72 -6.44 -12.85 -1.98
C PHE A 72 -7.38 -13.64 -2.88
N ALA A 73 -7.66 -14.90 -2.55
CA ALA A 73 -8.64 -15.67 -3.31
C ALA A 73 -10.05 -15.09 -3.19
N MET A 74 -10.41 -14.48 -2.05
CA MET A 74 -11.66 -13.74 -1.88
C MET A 74 -11.73 -12.51 -2.78
N ILE A 75 -10.64 -11.73 -2.85
CA ILE A 75 -10.55 -10.55 -3.73
C ILE A 75 -10.69 -10.96 -5.20
N ARG A 76 -9.92 -11.95 -5.64
CA ARG A 76 -9.97 -12.45 -7.03
C ARG A 76 -11.32 -13.02 -7.42
N ASN A 77 -12.04 -13.63 -6.47
CA ASN A 77 -13.38 -14.15 -6.71
C ASN A 77 -14.37 -13.06 -7.15
N THR A 78 -14.18 -11.82 -6.78
CA THR A 78 -15.02 -10.70 -7.26
C THR A 78 -14.90 -10.57 -8.78
N ARG A 79 -13.67 -10.56 -9.31
CA ARG A 79 -13.41 -10.51 -10.75
C ARG A 79 -13.92 -11.78 -11.45
N ASP A 80 -13.73 -12.96 -10.86
CA ASP A 80 -14.16 -14.22 -11.45
C ASP A 80 -15.69 -14.32 -11.56
N ARG A 81 -16.42 -13.65 -10.66
CA ARG A 81 -17.89 -13.56 -10.66
C ARG A 81 -18.44 -12.46 -11.57
N SER A 82 -17.67 -11.42 -11.83
CA SER A 82 -18.04 -10.28 -12.67
C SER A 82 -16.86 -9.90 -13.57
N PRO A 83 -16.55 -10.73 -14.59
CA PRO A 83 -15.42 -10.49 -15.47
C PRO A 83 -15.72 -9.46 -16.57
N ASP A 84 -16.99 -9.15 -16.82
CA ASP A 84 -17.43 -8.31 -17.92
C ASP A 84 -16.80 -6.91 -17.84
N GLY A 85 -16.27 -6.43 -18.95
CA GLY A 85 -15.58 -5.14 -19.02
C GLY A 85 -14.17 -5.13 -18.43
N VAL A 86 -13.64 -6.25 -17.91
CA VAL A 86 -12.27 -6.34 -17.41
C VAL A 86 -11.35 -6.83 -18.52
N LEU A 87 -10.53 -5.96 -19.07
CA LEU A 87 -9.57 -6.30 -20.13
C LEU A 87 -8.30 -6.94 -19.58
N SER A 88 -7.79 -6.43 -18.46
CA SER A 88 -6.61 -6.97 -17.78
C SER A 88 -6.70 -6.77 -16.28
N ALA A 89 -6.46 -7.84 -15.51
CA ALA A 89 -6.34 -7.78 -14.06
C ALA A 89 -5.44 -8.90 -13.53
N TYR A 90 -4.69 -8.63 -12.47
CA TYR A 90 -3.77 -9.56 -11.77
C TYR A 90 -2.63 -10.12 -12.62
N SER A 91 -2.33 -9.54 -13.76
CA SER A 91 -1.23 -9.92 -14.65
C SER A 91 -0.09 -8.90 -14.69
N ASP A 92 -0.35 -7.70 -14.22
CA ASP A 92 0.59 -6.59 -14.16
C ASP A 92 0.30 -5.73 -12.92
N ASN A 93 1.06 -4.68 -12.69
CA ASN A 93 0.89 -3.75 -11.57
C ASN A 93 -0.33 -2.83 -11.70
N ALA A 94 -0.97 -2.81 -12.86
CA ALA A 94 -2.18 -2.06 -13.12
C ALA A 94 -3.26 -2.95 -13.74
N ALA A 95 -4.52 -2.56 -13.57
CA ALA A 95 -5.66 -3.17 -14.24
C ALA A 95 -6.17 -2.26 -15.35
N VAL A 96 -6.83 -2.87 -16.34
CA VAL A 96 -7.47 -2.13 -17.44
C VAL A 96 -8.90 -2.62 -17.58
N ILE A 97 -9.84 -1.69 -17.64
CA ILE A 97 -11.25 -1.94 -17.88
C ILE A 97 -11.72 -1.23 -19.16
N GLU A 98 -12.76 -1.76 -19.77
CA GLU A 98 -13.38 -1.14 -20.93
C GLU A 98 -13.85 0.28 -20.60
N GLY A 99 -13.49 1.21 -21.45
CA GLY A 99 -13.94 2.59 -21.38
C GLY A 99 -14.92 2.96 -22.50
N PRO A 100 -15.47 4.16 -22.49
CA PRO A 100 -16.35 4.63 -23.55
C PRO A 100 -15.56 4.86 -24.86
N ARG A 101 -16.27 4.92 -25.95
CA ARG A 101 -15.70 5.50 -27.18
C ARG A 101 -15.55 7.00 -26.99
N GLY A 102 -14.41 7.51 -27.38
CA GLY A 102 -14.09 8.93 -27.28
C GLY A 102 -13.35 9.41 -28.52
N ALA A 103 -13.47 10.69 -28.82
CA ALA A 103 -12.72 11.34 -29.88
C ALA A 103 -11.52 12.08 -29.30
N ARG A 104 -10.35 11.86 -29.91
CA ARG A 104 -9.12 12.57 -29.56
C ARG A 104 -8.52 13.25 -30.78
N PHE A 105 -8.00 14.45 -30.59
CA PHE A 105 -7.32 15.20 -31.64
C PHE A 105 -5.82 14.99 -31.54
N PHE A 106 -5.25 14.28 -32.52
CA PHE A 106 -3.82 14.00 -32.57
C PHE A 106 -3.35 13.72 -33.99
N ALA A 107 -2.05 13.66 -34.18
CA ALA A 107 -1.45 13.35 -35.46
C ALA A 107 -1.71 11.87 -35.83
N VAL A 108 -2.34 11.64 -36.97
CA VAL A 108 -2.63 10.28 -37.47
C VAL A 108 -1.31 9.55 -37.75
N PRO A 109 -1.13 8.32 -37.23
CA PRO A 109 0.05 7.54 -37.53
C PRO A 109 0.18 7.24 -39.03
N GLY A 110 1.30 7.63 -39.61
CA GLY A 110 1.63 7.37 -40.99
C GLY A 110 1.67 8.61 -41.91
N ASP A 111 0.66 9.48 -41.84
CA ASP A 111 0.62 10.73 -42.62
C ASP A 111 0.99 11.97 -41.80
N GLY A 112 0.87 11.91 -40.49
CA GLY A 112 1.21 12.99 -39.57
C GLY A 112 0.21 14.14 -39.53
N GLU A 113 -0.88 14.07 -40.26
CA GLU A 113 -1.92 15.09 -40.25
C GLU A 113 -2.71 15.04 -38.94
N TYR A 114 -2.98 16.20 -38.35
CA TYR A 114 -3.79 16.31 -37.14
C TYR A 114 -5.28 16.22 -37.49
N GLY A 115 -5.97 15.31 -36.80
CA GLY A 115 -7.40 15.08 -37.00
C GLY A 115 -8.07 14.45 -35.77
N TRP A 116 -9.38 14.48 -35.76
CA TRP A 116 -10.19 13.78 -34.77
C TRP A 116 -10.23 12.28 -35.06
N GLN A 117 -9.81 11.47 -34.10
CA GLN A 117 -9.86 10.02 -34.19
C GLN A 117 -10.78 9.47 -33.10
N GLU A 118 -11.76 8.67 -33.52
CA GLU A 118 -12.64 7.96 -32.57
C GLU A 118 -12.07 6.58 -32.29
N GLU A 119 -11.91 6.28 -31.00
CA GLU A 119 -11.38 5.00 -30.55
C GLU A 119 -12.00 4.58 -29.22
N PRO A 120 -11.91 3.31 -28.82
CA PRO A 120 -12.15 2.92 -27.44
C PRO A 120 -11.12 3.63 -26.52
N VAL A 121 -11.59 4.22 -25.44
CA VAL A 121 -10.74 4.89 -24.44
C VAL A 121 -10.82 4.09 -23.17
N ASP A 122 -10.02 3.03 -23.10
CA ASP A 122 -10.00 2.15 -21.95
C ASP A 122 -9.46 2.86 -20.72
N ILE A 123 -9.95 2.44 -19.54
CA ILE A 123 -9.61 3.06 -18.26
C ILE A 123 -8.60 2.17 -17.54
N LEU A 124 -7.45 2.76 -17.27
CA LEU A 124 -6.41 2.13 -16.49
C LEU A 124 -6.56 2.48 -15.03
N LEU A 125 -6.40 1.51 -14.14
CA LEU A 125 -6.51 1.63 -12.71
C LEU A 125 -5.24 1.11 -12.02
N LYS A 126 -4.63 1.95 -11.22
CA LYS A 126 -3.52 1.60 -10.35
C LYS A 126 -3.83 2.05 -8.92
N VAL A 127 -3.62 1.18 -7.97
CA VAL A 127 -3.74 1.48 -6.54
C VAL A 127 -2.38 1.27 -5.88
N GLU A 128 -1.95 2.24 -5.09
CA GLU A 128 -0.69 2.20 -4.36
C GLU A 128 -0.95 2.39 -2.86
N THR A 129 -0.42 1.49 -2.03
CA THR A 129 -0.43 1.65 -0.59
C THR A 129 0.91 2.23 -0.15
N HIS A 130 0.92 3.45 0.34
CA HIS A 130 2.15 4.13 0.76
C HIS A 130 2.08 4.58 2.22
N ASN A 131 1.53 3.71 3.07
CA ASN A 131 1.21 3.98 4.46
C ASN A 131 2.46 4.19 5.32
N HIS A 132 3.42 3.28 5.30
CA HIS A 132 4.59 3.33 6.18
C HIS A 132 5.49 4.55 5.92
N PRO A 133 5.89 4.86 4.68
CA PRO A 133 6.64 6.07 4.37
C PRO A 133 5.89 7.35 4.75
N THR A 134 4.59 7.42 4.51
CA THR A 134 3.76 8.56 4.88
C THR A 134 3.64 8.72 6.40
N ALA A 135 3.58 7.61 7.15
CA ALA A 135 3.58 7.65 8.61
C ALA A 135 4.90 8.20 9.18
N ILE A 136 6.02 7.93 8.53
CA ILE A 136 7.35 8.40 9.00
C ILE A 136 7.60 9.84 8.58
N SER A 137 7.30 10.18 7.33
CA SER A 137 7.55 11.48 6.72
C SER A 137 6.39 11.87 5.80
N PRO A 138 5.35 12.51 6.32
CA PRO A 138 4.05 12.63 5.65
C PRO A 138 4.10 13.23 4.24
N PHE A 139 4.73 14.38 4.07
CA PHE A 139 4.81 15.02 2.76
C PHE A 139 5.55 14.17 1.71
N PRO A 140 6.84 13.80 1.90
CA PRO A 140 7.57 13.03 0.89
C PRO A 140 7.04 11.60 0.76
N GLY A 141 6.51 11.02 1.84
CA GLY A 141 5.92 9.69 1.82
C GLY A 141 4.69 9.63 0.93
N ALA A 142 3.74 10.54 1.09
CA ALA A 142 2.55 10.63 0.25
C ALA A 142 2.89 11.02 -1.20
N ALA A 143 3.86 11.93 -1.38
CA ALA A 143 4.36 12.30 -2.71
C ALA A 143 4.89 11.08 -3.47
N THR A 144 5.71 10.25 -2.81
CA THR A 144 6.26 9.03 -3.42
C THR A 144 5.18 8.00 -3.75
N GLY A 145 4.10 7.94 -2.97
CA GLY A 145 2.93 7.11 -3.28
C GLY A 145 2.28 7.50 -4.61
N SER A 146 2.01 8.78 -4.81
CA SER A 146 1.53 9.31 -6.10
C SER A 146 2.52 9.04 -7.24
N GLY A 147 3.82 9.13 -6.95
CA GLY A 147 4.89 8.79 -7.90
C GLY A 147 4.85 7.32 -8.32
N GLY A 148 4.57 6.40 -7.39
CA GLY A 148 4.41 4.97 -7.67
C GLY A 148 3.22 4.68 -8.58
N GLU A 149 2.10 5.35 -8.38
CA GLU A 149 0.93 5.24 -9.26
C GLU A 149 1.27 5.69 -10.68
N ILE A 150 1.86 6.88 -10.84
CA ILE A 150 2.23 7.44 -12.14
C ILE A 150 3.22 6.56 -12.87
N ARG A 151 4.22 6.00 -12.16
CA ARG A 151 5.21 5.08 -12.72
C ARG A 151 4.54 3.86 -13.36
N ASP A 152 3.65 3.21 -12.63
CA ASP A 152 3.03 1.96 -13.06
C ASP A 152 1.95 2.21 -14.12
N GLU A 153 1.19 3.31 -14.01
CA GLU A 153 0.26 3.75 -15.06
C GLU A 153 1.00 4.02 -16.37
N GLY A 154 2.11 4.76 -16.31
CA GLY A 154 2.91 5.09 -17.49
C GLY A 154 3.60 3.87 -18.12
N ALA A 155 3.90 2.82 -17.34
CA ALA A 155 4.56 1.61 -17.79
C ALA A 155 3.61 0.56 -18.37
N THR A 156 2.29 0.70 -18.24
CA THR A 156 1.30 -0.31 -18.64
C THR A 156 1.30 -0.58 -20.14
N GLY A 157 1.66 0.38 -20.97
CA GLY A 157 1.77 0.18 -22.42
C GLY A 157 1.81 1.49 -23.20
N ARG A 158 1.96 1.35 -24.52
CA ARG A 158 2.01 2.52 -25.41
C ARG A 158 0.68 3.26 -25.41
N GLY A 159 0.73 4.56 -25.16
CA GLY A 159 -0.47 5.41 -25.10
C GLY A 159 -1.11 5.52 -23.73
N ALA A 160 -0.65 4.74 -22.74
CA ALA A 160 -1.07 4.92 -21.36
C ALA A 160 -0.68 6.30 -20.84
N LYS A 161 -1.61 6.98 -20.20
CA LYS A 161 -1.41 8.34 -19.67
C LYS A 161 -2.04 8.48 -18.29
N PRO A 162 -1.26 8.84 -17.27
CA PRO A 162 -1.80 9.21 -15.97
C PRO A 162 -2.75 10.40 -16.11
N LYS A 163 -4.03 10.23 -15.72
CA LYS A 163 -5.07 11.23 -15.96
C LYS A 163 -5.62 11.85 -14.70
N ALA A 164 -5.73 11.10 -13.62
CA ALA A 164 -6.24 11.59 -12.35
C ALA A 164 -5.71 10.74 -11.20
N GLY A 165 -5.44 11.36 -10.05
CA GLY A 165 -5.10 10.71 -8.80
C GLY A 165 -6.20 10.85 -7.77
N LEU A 166 -6.49 9.79 -7.04
CA LEU A 166 -7.34 9.78 -5.86
C LEU A 166 -6.47 9.50 -4.64
N VAL A 167 -6.73 10.19 -3.53
CA VAL A 167 -5.99 10.01 -2.28
C VAL A 167 -6.96 9.64 -1.16
N GLY A 168 -6.66 8.60 -0.41
CA GLY A 168 -7.45 8.21 0.75
C GLY A 168 -6.57 8.09 1.98
N PHE A 169 -7.02 8.65 3.11
CA PHE A 169 -6.32 8.58 4.38
C PHE A 169 -7.19 7.98 5.47
N THR A 170 -6.66 6.95 6.13
CA THR A 170 -7.18 6.45 7.40
C THR A 170 -6.10 6.64 8.45
N VAL A 171 -6.36 7.49 9.44
CA VAL A 171 -5.41 7.82 10.51
C VAL A 171 -6.02 7.59 11.88
N SER A 172 -5.21 7.59 12.94
CA SER A 172 -5.69 7.66 14.32
C SER A 172 -6.42 8.98 14.57
N ASN A 173 -7.09 9.10 15.71
CA ASN A 173 -7.75 10.36 16.13
C ASN A 173 -6.77 11.53 16.10
N LEU A 174 -7.21 12.66 15.59
CA LEU A 174 -6.33 13.82 15.30
C LEU A 174 -5.82 14.51 16.57
N ARG A 175 -6.61 14.51 17.63
CA ARG A 175 -6.31 15.22 18.90
C ARG A 175 -5.81 16.65 18.65
N ILE A 176 -6.61 17.41 17.93
CA ILE A 176 -6.29 18.79 17.56
C ILE A 176 -6.03 19.63 18.80
N PRO A 177 -4.87 20.29 18.94
CA PRO A 177 -4.56 21.11 20.09
C PRO A 177 -5.63 22.18 20.36
N GLY A 178 -6.13 22.22 21.59
CA GLY A 178 -7.22 23.12 21.99
C GLY A 178 -8.63 22.67 21.55
N PHE A 179 -8.76 21.55 20.83
CA PHE A 179 -10.03 21.02 20.37
C PHE A 179 -10.10 19.48 20.44
N VAL A 180 -9.47 18.90 21.45
CA VAL A 180 -9.53 17.46 21.68
C VAL A 180 -10.95 17.02 22.06
N GLN A 181 -11.45 15.99 21.38
CA GLN A 181 -12.82 15.51 21.59
C GLN A 181 -12.90 14.54 22.78
N PRO A 182 -14.08 14.41 23.45
CA PRO A 182 -14.23 13.56 24.63
C PRO A 182 -13.89 12.07 24.42
N TRP A 183 -13.98 11.57 23.20
CA TRP A 183 -13.67 10.17 22.87
C TRP A 183 -12.21 9.93 22.46
N GLU A 184 -11.42 10.97 22.29
CA GLU A 184 -10.02 10.87 21.88
C GLU A 184 -9.13 10.63 23.10
N ALA A 185 -8.67 9.39 23.27
CA ALA A 185 -7.72 9.03 24.31
C ALA A 185 -6.28 9.04 23.78
N ASP A 186 -5.33 9.38 24.67
CA ASP A 186 -3.92 9.24 24.34
C ASP A 186 -3.42 7.83 24.64
N HIS A 187 -3.14 7.08 23.61
CA HIS A 187 -2.56 5.74 23.70
C HIS A 187 -1.04 5.72 23.44
N GLY A 188 -0.42 6.89 23.31
CA GLY A 188 0.98 7.03 22.85
C GLY A 188 1.12 6.62 21.38
N LYS A 189 2.30 6.72 20.82
CA LYS A 189 2.65 6.27 19.46
C LYS A 189 4.14 5.95 19.39
N PRO A 190 4.59 5.14 18.41
CA PRO A 190 6.02 4.98 18.15
C PRO A 190 6.68 6.33 17.87
N VAL A 191 7.88 6.55 18.40
CA VAL A 191 8.59 7.84 18.30
C VAL A 191 8.83 8.25 16.84
N ARG A 192 9.15 7.27 15.99
CA ARG A 192 9.44 7.50 14.57
C ARG A 192 8.23 7.81 13.69
N ILE A 193 7.01 7.63 14.19
CA ILE A 193 5.79 7.87 13.42
C ILE A 193 5.26 9.27 13.74
N ALA A 194 4.91 10.03 12.71
CA ALA A 194 4.28 11.33 12.82
C ALA A 194 2.93 11.26 13.55
N SER A 195 2.42 12.38 14.03
CA SER A 195 1.07 12.41 14.59
C SER A 195 0.03 12.25 13.49
N ALA A 196 -1.16 11.75 13.84
CA ALA A 196 -2.27 11.68 12.90
C ALA A 196 -2.61 13.06 12.31
N LEU A 197 -2.48 14.11 13.11
CA LEU A 197 -2.69 15.49 12.64
C LEU A 197 -1.63 15.91 11.62
N ASP A 198 -0.34 15.66 11.87
CA ASP A 198 0.75 16.01 10.94
C ASP A 198 0.59 15.27 9.61
N ILE A 199 0.20 13.98 9.67
CA ILE A 199 -0.08 13.19 8.46
C ILE A 199 -1.19 13.84 7.64
N MET A 200 -2.25 14.30 8.28
CA MET A 200 -3.37 14.94 7.57
C MET A 200 -3.10 16.36 7.11
N LEU A 201 -2.19 17.08 7.75
CA LEU A 201 -1.78 18.39 7.30
C LEU A 201 -0.82 18.33 6.09
N GLU A 202 0.11 17.39 6.10
CA GLU A 202 1.20 17.35 5.11
C GLU A 202 0.99 16.30 4.00
N GLY A 203 0.41 15.16 4.32
CA GLY A 203 0.23 14.05 3.38
C GLY A 203 -0.56 14.42 2.12
N PRO A 204 -1.75 15.02 2.24
CA PRO A 204 -2.53 15.47 1.07
C PRO A 204 -1.78 16.47 0.20
N ILE A 205 -1.01 17.38 0.83
CA ILE A 205 -0.22 18.37 0.11
C ILE A 205 0.93 17.70 -0.66
N GLY A 206 1.60 16.73 -0.03
CA GLY A 206 2.66 15.96 -0.68
C GLY A 206 2.19 15.20 -1.91
N ALA A 207 1.07 14.49 -1.79
CA ALA A 207 0.45 13.78 -2.90
C ALA A 207 0.03 14.74 -4.03
N ALA A 208 -0.60 15.86 -3.69
CA ALA A 208 -1.03 16.88 -4.66
C ALA A 208 0.18 17.52 -5.37
N ALA A 209 1.25 17.82 -4.64
CA ALA A 209 2.46 18.41 -5.20
C ALA A 209 3.09 17.50 -6.27
N PHE A 210 3.22 16.20 -5.99
CA PHE A 210 3.77 15.27 -6.97
C PHE A 210 2.86 15.10 -8.20
N ASN A 211 1.56 15.01 -8.01
CA ASN A 211 0.61 14.98 -9.12
C ASN A 211 0.72 16.24 -9.99
N ASN A 212 0.92 17.40 -9.38
CA ASN A 212 1.05 18.67 -10.10
C ASN A 212 2.29 18.73 -11.00
N GLU A 213 3.40 18.07 -10.63
CA GLU A 213 4.61 17.98 -11.49
C GLU A 213 4.30 17.32 -12.85
N PHE A 214 3.32 16.44 -12.89
CA PHE A 214 2.91 15.70 -14.08
C PHE A 214 1.65 16.24 -14.74
N GLY A 215 1.11 17.37 -14.25
CA GLY A 215 -0.17 17.89 -14.72
C GLY A 215 -1.34 16.91 -14.53
N ARG A 216 -1.22 16.01 -13.57
CA ARG A 216 -2.25 15.01 -13.19
C ARG A 216 -3.12 15.60 -12.09
N PRO A 217 -4.42 15.83 -12.31
CA PRO A 217 -5.30 16.34 -11.25
C PRO A 217 -5.29 15.42 -10.03
N GLY A 218 -4.97 15.97 -8.86
CA GLY A 218 -5.11 15.28 -7.58
C GLY A 218 -6.55 15.43 -7.09
N ILE A 219 -7.33 14.37 -7.18
CA ILE A 219 -8.71 14.34 -6.71
C ILE A 219 -8.71 13.72 -5.32
N LEU A 220 -9.32 14.40 -4.34
CA LEU A 220 -9.47 13.87 -3.00
C LEU A 220 -10.41 12.65 -3.02
N GLY A 221 -9.95 11.53 -2.49
CA GLY A 221 -10.76 10.33 -2.35
C GLY A 221 -11.58 10.33 -1.06
N TYR A 222 -10.94 10.04 0.07
CA TYR A 222 -11.59 10.06 1.38
C TYR A 222 -10.61 10.39 2.51
N PHE A 223 -11.19 10.75 3.64
CA PHE A 223 -10.49 10.90 4.91
C PHE A 223 -11.35 10.29 6.03
N ARG A 224 -10.72 9.54 6.93
CA ARG A 224 -11.36 9.07 8.17
C ARG A 224 -10.36 8.88 9.29
N THR A 225 -10.85 8.96 10.53
CA THR A 225 -10.13 8.47 11.71
C THR A 225 -10.62 7.09 12.10
N PHE A 226 -9.72 6.26 12.62
CA PHE A 226 -10.07 4.94 13.13
C PHE A 226 -9.16 4.59 14.31
N GLU A 227 -9.80 4.32 15.45
CA GLU A 227 -9.17 3.69 16.62
C GLU A 227 -10.13 2.65 17.18
N GLN A 228 -9.62 1.46 17.44
CA GLN A 228 -10.41 0.39 18.03
C GLN A 228 -9.61 -0.31 19.12
N ARG A 229 -10.25 -0.55 20.26
CA ARG A 229 -9.74 -1.39 21.32
C ARG A 229 -10.09 -2.85 21.02
N VAL A 230 -9.10 -3.72 21.02
CA VAL A 230 -9.28 -5.15 20.81
C VAL A 230 -9.17 -5.86 22.16
N ALA A 231 -10.13 -6.73 22.46
CA ALA A 231 -10.10 -7.62 23.62
C ALA A 231 -9.47 -8.97 23.20
N GLY A 232 -8.73 -9.62 24.11
CA GLY A 232 -8.09 -10.92 23.89
C GLY A 232 -6.71 -11.04 24.52
N ASP A 233 -6.01 -12.14 24.27
CA ASP A 233 -4.62 -12.38 24.69
C ASP A 233 -3.66 -11.43 23.97
N GLY A 234 -3.47 -10.28 24.48
CA GLY A 234 -2.77 -9.16 23.85
C GLY A 234 -3.66 -7.95 23.72
N ALA A 235 -4.59 -7.78 24.68
CA ALA A 235 -5.47 -6.61 24.76
C ALA A 235 -4.69 -5.32 24.50
N GLY A 236 -4.95 -4.70 23.38
CA GLY A 236 -4.29 -3.49 22.92
C GLY A 236 -5.25 -2.57 22.19
N VAL A 237 -4.77 -1.41 21.83
CA VAL A 237 -5.48 -0.49 20.95
C VAL A 237 -4.98 -0.69 19.53
N VAL A 238 -5.89 -1.07 18.64
CA VAL A 238 -5.64 -1.05 17.21
C VAL A 238 -5.95 0.36 16.71
N ARG A 239 -4.99 0.95 16.06
CA ARG A 239 -5.12 2.28 15.46
C ARG A 239 -5.06 2.16 13.97
N GLY A 240 -5.88 2.96 13.30
CA GLY A 240 -5.72 3.18 11.87
C GLY A 240 -4.66 4.24 11.65
N TYR A 241 -3.62 3.87 10.93
CA TYR A 241 -2.69 4.88 10.46
C TYR A 241 -3.00 5.14 9.01
N HIS A 242 -3.06 5.25 8.14
CA HIS A 242 -3.40 5.53 6.75
C HIS A 242 -2.90 4.41 5.79
#